data_d11e5a5caef5af4e3a7c004865260848
#
_entry.id   d11e5a5caef5af4e3a7c004865260848
#
_cell.length_a   1.000
_cell.length_b   1.000
_cell.length_c   1.000
_cell.angle_alpha   90.00
_cell.angle_beta   90.00
_cell.angle_gamma   90.00
#
_symmetry.space_group_name_H-M   'P 1'
#
loop_
_entity.id
_entity.type
_entity.pdbx_description
1 polymer ?
#
loop_
_entity_poly.entity_id
_entity_poly.type
_entity_poly.pdbx_seq_one_letter_code
_entity_poly.pdbx_strand_id
1 'polypeptide(L)'
;RSVRNQITDIERQLKVVEKNRATVREKRLESSTFKIGLIGYTNAGKSTIMNTLTSKTQYEADELFATLDATTKSIHLGGNLQVTLTDTVGFIQDLPTELVSSFKSTLEESKNVDLLVHVIDASNPYHEEHEKTVLSIMKDLDMEDIPRLTLYNKADLVEDFTPTQTPYALISAKAEDSRENLQALFLEKIKDIFESFTLRVPFSKSYKIHDLESVAILEDRDYQEDGEVITGYISKKNKWRLEEFYD
;
A
#
# COMPACT_ATOMS: atom_id res chain seq x y z
N ARG A 1 38.84 -23.05 -10.78
CA ARG A 1 39.21 -21.72 -10.22
C ARG A 1 38.23 -20.60 -10.68
N SER A 2 37.77 -20.63 -11.94
CA SER A 2 36.88 -19.58 -12.49
C SER A 2 35.50 -19.55 -11.82
N VAL A 3 34.84 -20.70 -11.65
CA VAL A 3 33.47 -20.78 -11.09
C VAL A 3 33.45 -20.37 -9.61
N ARG A 4 34.41 -20.77 -8.80
CA ARG A 4 34.53 -20.36 -7.39
C ARG A 4 34.69 -18.84 -7.26
N ASN A 5 35.48 -18.22 -8.13
CA ASN A 5 35.65 -16.76 -8.10
C ASN A 5 34.38 -16.02 -8.50
N GLN A 6 33.60 -16.56 -9.45
CA GLN A 6 32.31 -16.03 -9.83
C GLN A 6 31.29 -16.13 -8.69
N ILE A 7 31.23 -17.27 -7.98
CA ILE A 7 30.35 -17.43 -6.81
C ILE A 7 30.70 -16.41 -5.73
N THR A 8 31.98 -16.27 -5.39
CA THR A 8 32.44 -15.29 -4.37
C THR A 8 32.12 -13.84 -4.76
N ASP A 9 32.23 -13.51 -6.06
CA ASP A 9 31.91 -12.18 -6.55
C ASP A 9 30.38 -11.90 -6.48
N ILE A 10 29.58 -12.89 -6.84
CA ILE A 10 28.11 -12.81 -6.72
C ILE A 10 27.69 -12.69 -5.24
N GLU A 11 28.27 -13.47 -4.34
CA GLU A 11 28.00 -13.36 -2.90
C GLU A 11 28.38 -11.97 -2.34
N ARG A 12 29.49 -11.40 -2.83
CA ARG A 12 29.87 -10.03 -2.46
C ARG A 12 28.91 -9.00 -2.98
N GLN A 13 28.45 -9.12 -4.22
CA GLN A 13 27.45 -8.23 -4.82
C GLN A 13 26.11 -8.34 -4.09
N LEU A 14 25.66 -9.54 -3.72
CA LEU A 14 24.46 -9.77 -2.92
C LEU A 14 24.54 -9.06 -1.57
N LYS A 15 25.64 -9.17 -0.83
CA LYS A 15 25.85 -8.46 0.44
C LYS A 15 25.79 -6.93 0.30
N VAL A 16 26.29 -6.39 -0.82
CA VAL A 16 26.20 -4.95 -1.10
C VAL A 16 24.77 -4.54 -1.37
N VAL A 17 24.03 -5.33 -2.14
CA VAL A 17 22.59 -5.10 -2.42
C VAL A 17 21.77 -5.17 -1.13
N GLU A 18 22.00 -6.16 -0.29
CA GLU A 18 21.32 -6.31 1.02
C GLU A 18 21.61 -5.10 1.94
N LYS A 19 22.88 -4.66 2.01
CA LYS A 19 23.23 -3.47 2.80
C LYS A 19 22.58 -2.19 2.27
N ASN A 20 22.56 -2.01 0.96
CA ASN A 20 21.87 -0.86 0.35
C ASN A 20 20.36 -0.91 0.59
N ARG A 21 19.74 -2.10 0.49
CA ARG A 21 18.32 -2.31 0.82
C ARG A 21 18.03 -1.97 2.28
N ALA A 22 18.87 -2.40 3.22
CA ALA A 22 18.73 -2.07 4.65
C ALA A 22 18.77 -0.55 4.91
N THR A 23 19.71 0.17 4.29
CA THR A 23 19.82 1.64 4.43
C THR A 23 18.63 2.39 3.83
N VAL A 24 18.13 1.93 2.67
CA VAL A 24 16.92 2.49 2.03
C VAL A 24 15.68 2.18 2.88
N ARG A 25 15.60 0.98 3.47
CA ARG A 25 14.54 0.57 4.40
C ARG A 25 14.50 1.44 5.65
N GLU A 26 15.66 1.70 6.27
CA GLU A 26 15.79 2.55 7.45
C GLU A 26 15.27 3.98 7.18
N LYS A 27 15.68 4.58 6.05
CA LYS A 27 15.17 5.89 5.60
C LYS A 27 13.66 5.89 5.29
N ARG A 28 13.11 4.77 4.79
CA ARG A 28 11.67 4.62 4.55
C ARG A 28 10.88 4.46 5.85
N LEU A 29 11.45 3.83 6.89
CA LEU A 29 10.84 3.71 8.22
C LEU A 29 10.71 5.08 8.91
N GLU A 30 11.67 5.97 8.71
CA GLU A 30 11.65 7.34 9.22
C GLU A 30 10.70 8.26 8.43
N SER A 31 10.22 7.83 7.26
CA SER A 31 9.32 8.62 6.42
C SER A 31 7.97 8.84 7.10
N SER A 32 7.54 10.10 7.16
CA SER A 32 6.20 10.50 7.62
C SER A 32 5.07 10.06 6.69
N THR A 33 5.39 9.61 5.48
CA THR A 33 4.42 9.21 4.46
C THR A 33 3.71 7.91 4.85
N PHE A 34 2.38 7.88 4.68
CA PHE A 34 1.58 6.67 4.88
C PHE A 34 1.85 5.64 3.78
N LYS A 35 2.05 4.39 4.17
CA LYS A 35 2.52 3.32 3.27
C LYS A 35 1.45 2.27 3.07
N ILE A 36 1.11 2.01 1.81
CA ILE A 36 0.15 0.99 1.40
C ILE A 36 0.88 -0.11 0.63
N GLY A 37 0.69 -1.37 1.04
CA GLY A 37 1.21 -2.53 0.33
C GLY A 37 0.09 -3.31 -0.36
N LEU A 38 0.25 -3.60 -1.66
CA LEU A 38 -0.62 -4.52 -2.38
C LEU A 38 -0.12 -5.94 -2.18
N ILE A 39 -0.99 -6.83 -1.72
CA ILE A 39 -0.70 -8.24 -1.50
C ILE A 39 -1.79 -9.08 -2.19
N GLY A 40 -1.46 -10.25 -2.66
CA GLY A 40 -2.43 -11.13 -3.30
C GLY A 40 -1.76 -12.14 -4.21
N TYR A 41 -2.55 -13.09 -4.67
CA TYR A 41 -2.09 -14.15 -5.56
C TYR A 41 -1.60 -13.58 -6.91
N THR A 42 -0.79 -14.35 -7.65
CA THR A 42 -0.38 -13.94 -9.02
C THR A 42 -1.62 -13.73 -9.88
N ASN A 43 -1.55 -12.75 -10.77
CA ASN A 43 -2.65 -12.37 -11.67
C ASN A 43 -3.95 -11.90 -10.99
N ALA A 44 -3.93 -11.56 -9.70
CA ALA A 44 -5.10 -10.97 -9.03
C ALA A 44 -5.40 -9.51 -9.46
N GLY A 45 -4.48 -8.87 -10.17
CA GLY A 45 -4.63 -7.51 -10.68
C GLY A 45 -3.98 -6.42 -9.84
N LYS A 46 -2.98 -6.75 -8.99
CA LYS A 46 -2.23 -5.77 -8.18
C LYS A 46 -1.57 -4.69 -9.02
N SER A 47 -0.84 -5.07 -10.07
CA SER A 47 -0.18 -4.13 -10.99
C SER A 47 -1.18 -3.28 -11.76
N THR A 48 -2.35 -3.83 -12.11
CA THR A 48 -3.45 -3.06 -12.71
C THR A 48 -3.94 -1.97 -11.76
N ILE A 49 -4.20 -2.31 -10.48
CA ILE A 49 -4.58 -1.34 -9.45
C ILE A 49 -3.50 -0.25 -9.30
N MET A 50 -2.22 -0.65 -9.24
CA MET A 50 -1.09 0.27 -9.19
C MET A 50 -1.12 1.24 -10.38
N ASN A 51 -1.32 0.74 -11.60
CA ASN A 51 -1.35 1.54 -12.82
C ASN A 51 -2.53 2.51 -12.84
N THR A 52 -3.73 2.03 -12.47
CA THR A 52 -4.94 2.85 -12.36
C THR A 52 -4.73 4.03 -11.43
N LEU A 53 -4.11 3.82 -10.27
CA LEU A 53 -3.89 4.88 -9.29
C LEU A 53 -2.72 5.82 -9.64
N THR A 54 -1.71 5.35 -10.37
CA THR A 54 -0.51 6.15 -10.67
C THR A 54 -0.57 6.90 -11.99
N SER A 55 -1.57 6.66 -12.85
CA SER A 55 -1.69 7.26 -14.20
C SER A 55 -0.46 7.05 -15.08
N LYS A 56 0.35 6.04 -14.80
CA LYS A 56 1.51 5.64 -15.61
C LYS A 56 1.35 4.19 -16.03
N THR A 57 1.46 3.93 -17.33
CA THR A 57 1.44 2.57 -17.87
C THR A 57 2.66 1.82 -17.35
N GLN A 58 2.43 0.87 -16.46
CA GLN A 58 3.38 -0.21 -16.21
C GLN A 58 3.03 -1.37 -17.12
N TYR A 59 4.01 -2.23 -17.36
CA TYR A 59 3.80 -3.44 -18.12
C TYR A 59 2.78 -4.33 -17.38
N GLU A 60 1.62 -4.49 -17.99
CA GLU A 60 0.57 -5.42 -17.55
C GLU A 60 0.68 -6.65 -18.44
N ALA A 61 1.13 -7.76 -17.88
CA ALA A 61 1.09 -9.04 -18.53
C ALA A 61 0.12 -9.97 -17.81
N ASP A 62 -0.70 -10.68 -18.54
CA ASP A 62 -1.50 -11.82 -18.05
C ASP A 62 -0.57 -13.02 -17.79
N GLU A 63 0.61 -12.77 -17.23
CA GLU A 63 1.62 -13.75 -16.94
C GLU A 63 1.83 -13.89 -15.43
N LEU A 64 2.14 -15.10 -15.01
CA LEU A 64 2.58 -15.35 -13.63
C LEU A 64 3.87 -14.57 -13.38
N PHE A 65 3.96 -13.89 -12.22
CA PHE A 65 5.12 -13.06 -11.84
C PHE A 65 5.39 -11.84 -12.75
N ALA A 66 4.35 -11.16 -13.22
CA ALA A 66 4.51 -9.89 -13.93
C ALA A 66 5.34 -8.86 -13.14
N THR A 67 5.31 -8.94 -11.80
CA THR A 67 6.15 -8.14 -10.89
C THR A 67 7.13 -9.07 -10.16
N LEU A 68 8.41 -8.98 -10.47
CA LEU A 68 9.49 -9.74 -9.81
C LEU A 68 10.16 -8.96 -8.68
N ASP A 69 10.26 -7.64 -8.81
CA ASP A 69 10.81 -6.74 -7.81
C ASP A 69 9.70 -5.81 -7.29
N ALA A 70 9.66 -5.60 -5.97
CA ALA A 70 8.70 -4.69 -5.36
C ALA A 70 8.84 -3.27 -5.93
N THR A 71 7.79 -2.76 -6.53
CA THR A 71 7.75 -1.42 -7.10
C THR A 71 6.99 -0.48 -6.17
N THR A 72 7.65 0.58 -5.71
CA THR A 72 7.02 1.60 -4.86
C THR A 72 6.84 2.90 -5.62
N LYS A 73 5.63 3.46 -5.58
CA LYS A 73 5.28 4.75 -6.19
C LYS A 73 4.60 5.66 -5.18
N SER A 74 4.87 6.97 -5.30
CA SER A 74 4.13 7.99 -4.57
C SER A 74 2.88 8.37 -5.34
N ILE A 75 1.74 8.42 -4.68
CA ILE A 75 0.45 8.82 -5.23
C ILE A 75 -0.23 9.84 -4.31
N HIS A 76 -1.17 10.60 -4.86
CA HIS A 76 -2.03 11.50 -4.09
C HIS A 76 -3.45 10.91 -4.04
N LEU A 77 -4.00 10.85 -2.83
CA LEU A 77 -5.38 10.42 -2.58
C LEU A 77 -6.19 11.62 -2.11
N GLY A 78 -7.40 11.77 -2.63
CA GLY A 78 -8.41 12.72 -2.18
C GLY A 78 -7.90 14.10 -1.81
N GLY A 79 -7.45 14.89 -2.78
CA GLY A 79 -6.79 16.16 -2.54
C GLY A 79 -5.27 16.01 -2.54
N ASN A 80 -4.62 16.41 -1.44
CA ASN A 80 -3.15 16.49 -1.37
C ASN A 80 -2.52 15.40 -0.49
N LEU A 81 -3.29 14.47 0.10
CA LEU A 81 -2.73 13.40 0.93
C LEU A 81 -1.75 12.56 0.11
N GLN A 82 -0.48 12.61 0.48
CA GLN A 82 0.57 11.85 -0.17
C GLN A 82 0.78 10.50 0.53
N VAL A 83 0.66 9.42 -0.23
CA VAL A 83 0.91 8.05 0.24
C VAL A 83 1.88 7.34 -0.71
N THR A 84 2.56 6.32 -0.20
CA THR A 84 3.31 5.40 -1.05
C THR A 84 2.52 4.12 -1.27
N LEU A 85 2.47 3.67 -2.50
CA LEU A 85 1.85 2.42 -2.91
C LEU A 85 2.95 1.47 -3.40
N THR A 86 3.05 0.29 -2.79
CA THR A 86 4.03 -0.73 -3.14
C THR A 86 3.32 -1.94 -3.73
N ASP A 87 3.62 -2.26 -4.98
CA ASP A 87 3.23 -3.52 -5.60
C ASP A 87 4.24 -4.60 -5.23
N THR A 88 3.77 -5.70 -4.67
CA THR A 88 4.62 -6.81 -4.24
C THR A 88 4.57 -7.95 -5.26
N VAL A 89 5.52 -8.86 -5.14
CA VAL A 89 5.48 -10.10 -5.93
C VAL A 89 4.22 -10.88 -5.60
N GLY A 90 3.52 -11.37 -6.63
CA GLY A 90 2.32 -12.19 -6.45
C GLY A 90 2.66 -13.56 -5.85
N PHE A 91 1.82 -14.02 -4.92
CA PHE A 91 1.94 -15.37 -4.36
C PHE A 91 1.48 -16.43 -5.35
N ILE A 92 2.10 -17.60 -5.29
CA ILE A 92 1.65 -18.81 -5.97
C ILE A 92 1.60 -19.97 -4.97
N GLN A 93 0.77 -20.97 -5.29
CA GLN A 93 0.73 -22.22 -4.57
C GLN A 93 2.03 -23.01 -4.82
N ASP A 94 2.50 -23.73 -3.81
CA ASP A 94 3.70 -24.60 -3.89
C ASP A 94 4.97 -23.85 -4.35
N LEU A 95 5.25 -22.68 -3.73
CA LEU A 95 6.53 -22.01 -3.92
C LEU A 95 7.68 -23.01 -3.58
N PRO A 96 8.60 -23.29 -4.50
CA PRO A 96 9.75 -24.12 -4.20
C PRO A 96 10.49 -23.58 -2.97
N THR A 97 10.85 -24.47 -2.04
CA THR A 97 11.52 -24.09 -0.77
C THR A 97 12.79 -23.25 -0.98
N GLU A 98 13.46 -23.45 -2.11
CA GLU A 98 14.64 -22.69 -2.54
C GLU A 98 14.32 -21.23 -2.89
N LEU A 99 13.11 -20.96 -3.36
CA LEU A 99 12.63 -19.61 -3.67
C LEU A 99 12.02 -18.90 -2.44
N VAL A 100 11.54 -19.65 -1.44
CA VAL A 100 10.91 -19.08 -0.24
C VAL A 100 11.85 -18.10 0.47
N SER A 101 13.15 -18.40 0.56
CA SER A 101 14.13 -17.49 1.19
C SER A 101 14.32 -16.19 0.43
N SER A 102 14.34 -16.24 -0.90
CA SER A 102 14.47 -15.05 -1.76
C SER A 102 13.19 -14.21 -1.76
N PHE A 103 12.02 -14.87 -1.75
CA PHE A 103 10.72 -14.21 -1.62
C PHE A 103 10.51 -13.62 -0.23
N LYS A 104 11.01 -14.29 0.83
CA LYS A 104 10.89 -13.80 2.20
C LYS A 104 11.51 -12.41 2.36
N SER A 105 12.67 -12.16 1.74
CA SER A 105 13.32 -10.83 1.79
C SER A 105 12.50 -9.74 1.09
N THR A 106 11.83 -10.07 -0.02
CA THR A 106 10.96 -9.13 -0.75
C THR A 106 9.64 -8.90 -0.02
N LEU A 107 9.08 -9.95 0.62
CA LEU A 107 7.88 -9.87 1.43
C LEU A 107 8.12 -9.18 2.78
N GLU A 108 9.34 -9.24 3.32
CA GLU A 108 9.71 -8.47 4.51
C GLU A 108 9.62 -6.95 4.27
N GLU A 109 9.74 -6.48 3.03
CA GLU A 109 9.45 -5.08 2.70
C GLU A 109 7.97 -4.75 2.91
N SER A 110 7.07 -5.73 2.74
CA SER A 110 5.62 -5.58 2.96
C SER A 110 5.24 -5.50 4.44
N LYS A 111 6.11 -5.87 5.37
CA LYS A 111 5.87 -5.69 6.82
C LYS A 111 5.89 -4.22 7.26
N ASN A 112 6.57 -3.36 6.50
CA ASN A 112 6.75 -1.95 6.86
C ASN A 112 5.72 -1.06 6.18
N VAL A 113 4.48 -1.50 6.12
CA VAL A 113 3.35 -0.73 5.60
C VAL A 113 2.36 -0.41 6.71
N ASP A 114 1.60 0.64 6.52
CA ASP A 114 0.57 1.08 7.46
C ASP A 114 -0.81 0.48 7.13
N LEU A 115 -0.98 0.02 5.88
CA LEU A 115 -2.19 -0.64 5.37
C LEU A 115 -1.80 -1.71 4.34
N LEU A 116 -2.36 -2.91 4.48
CA LEU A 116 -2.32 -3.95 3.47
C LEU A 116 -3.61 -3.94 2.65
N VAL A 117 -3.46 -3.99 1.33
CA VAL A 117 -4.58 -4.18 0.41
C VAL A 117 -4.47 -5.58 -0.17
N HIS A 118 -5.33 -6.48 0.30
CA HIS A 118 -5.39 -7.85 -0.18
C HIS A 118 -6.28 -7.92 -1.42
N VAL A 119 -5.66 -8.16 -2.57
CA VAL A 119 -6.32 -8.23 -3.87
C VAL A 119 -6.58 -9.69 -4.24
N ILE A 120 -7.84 -10.02 -4.51
CA ILE A 120 -8.32 -11.37 -4.84
C ILE A 120 -9.01 -11.30 -6.19
N ASP A 121 -8.75 -12.27 -7.07
CA ASP A 121 -9.44 -12.41 -8.35
C ASP A 121 -10.80 -13.07 -8.14
N ALA A 122 -11.87 -12.30 -8.17
CA ALA A 122 -13.25 -12.81 -7.98
C ALA A 122 -13.67 -13.80 -9.08
N SER A 123 -13.10 -13.70 -10.27
CA SER A 123 -13.43 -14.57 -11.42
C SER A 123 -12.74 -15.93 -11.37
N ASN A 124 -11.75 -16.10 -10.49
CA ASN A 124 -11.03 -17.36 -10.40
C ASN A 124 -11.83 -18.39 -9.57
N PRO A 125 -12.12 -19.60 -10.09
CA PRO A 125 -12.88 -20.62 -9.35
C PRO A 125 -12.15 -21.10 -8.07
N TYR A 126 -10.84 -20.88 -7.97
CA TYR A 126 -10.01 -21.23 -6.80
C TYR A 126 -9.70 -20.02 -5.91
N HIS A 127 -10.46 -18.93 -6.01
CA HIS A 127 -10.19 -17.69 -5.26
C HIS A 127 -10.13 -17.90 -3.74
N GLU A 128 -10.97 -18.81 -3.19
CA GLU A 128 -10.94 -19.14 -1.75
C GLU A 128 -9.63 -19.83 -1.32
N GLU A 129 -9.08 -20.71 -2.17
CA GLU A 129 -7.80 -21.39 -1.89
C GLU A 129 -6.64 -20.40 -1.98
N HIS A 130 -6.67 -19.52 -2.98
CA HIS A 130 -5.69 -18.45 -3.13
C HIS A 130 -5.71 -17.49 -1.95
N GLU A 131 -6.89 -17.15 -1.48
CA GLU A 131 -7.08 -16.31 -0.29
C GLU A 131 -6.49 -16.96 0.96
N LYS A 132 -6.83 -18.23 1.23
CA LYS A 132 -6.29 -18.99 2.37
C LYS A 132 -4.76 -19.08 2.31
N THR A 133 -4.20 -19.27 1.13
CA THR A 133 -2.74 -19.30 0.91
C THR A 133 -2.10 -17.97 1.31
N VAL A 134 -2.64 -16.85 0.84
CA VAL A 134 -2.12 -15.51 1.16
C VAL A 134 -2.23 -15.24 2.66
N LEU A 135 -3.36 -15.57 3.29
CA LEU A 135 -3.57 -15.39 4.72
C LEU A 135 -2.61 -16.23 5.56
N SER A 136 -2.33 -17.48 5.15
CA SER A 136 -1.33 -18.33 5.81
C SER A 136 0.07 -17.71 5.74
N ILE A 137 0.47 -17.20 4.58
CA ILE A 137 1.76 -16.54 4.40
C ILE A 137 1.86 -15.26 5.23
N MET A 138 0.78 -14.48 5.29
CA MET A 138 0.71 -13.29 6.16
C MET A 138 0.95 -13.65 7.62
N LYS A 139 0.37 -14.77 8.08
CA LYS A 139 0.57 -15.30 9.43
C LYS A 139 2.01 -15.74 9.66
N ASP A 140 2.59 -16.48 8.74
CA ASP A 140 3.99 -16.94 8.81
C ASP A 140 5.01 -15.78 8.82
N LEU A 141 4.57 -14.63 8.35
CA LEU A 141 5.35 -13.39 8.30
C LEU A 141 5.00 -12.42 9.42
N ASP A 142 4.19 -12.77 10.43
CA ASP A 142 3.75 -11.89 11.51
C ASP A 142 3.14 -10.56 11.01
N MET A 143 2.27 -10.64 9.98
CA MET A 143 1.62 -9.49 9.35
C MET A 143 0.12 -9.38 9.68
N GLU A 144 -0.38 -10.21 10.59
CA GLU A 144 -1.81 -10.29 10.93
C GLU A 144 -2.32 -9.00 11.59
N ASP A 145 -1.46 -8.30 12.34
CA ASP A 145 -1.79 -7.06 13.06
C ASP A 145 -1.83 -5.81 12.17
N ILE A 146 -1.37 -5.92 10.91
CA ILE A 146 -1.40 -4.79 9.98
C ILE A 146 -2.85 -4.59 9.50
N PRO A 147 -3.41 -3.37 9.60
CA PRO A 147 -4.73 -3.05 9.06
C PRO A 147 -4.87 -3.53 7.61
N ARG A 148 -6.01 -4.18 7.29
CA ARG A 148 -6.23 -4.77 5.98
C ARG A 148 -7.51 -4.27 5.32
N LEU A 149 -7.43 -4.03 4.01
CA LEU A 149 -8.56 -3.83 3.10
C LEU A 149 -8.61 -5.01 2.13
N THR A 150 -9.71 -5.75 2.07
CA THR A 150 -9.91 -6.85 1.13
C THR A 150 -10.63 -6.36 -0.11
N LEU A 151 -10.01 -6.53 -1.29
CA LEU A 151 -10.57 -6.17 -2.58
C LEU A 151 -10.75 -7.41 -3.45
N TYR A 152 -12.00 -7.74 -3.79
CA TYR A 152 -12.31 -8.72 -4.81
C TYR A 152 -12.36 -8.00 -6.15
N ASN A 153 -11.30 -8.21 -6.93
CA ASN A 153 -11.12 -7.58 -8.24
C ASN A 153 -11.70 -8.44 -9.36
N LYS A 154 -11.84 -7.86 -10.56
CA LYS A 154 -12.45 -8.45 -11.74
C LYS A 154 -13.94 -8.79 -11.54
N ALA A 155 -14.63 -7.97 -10.76
CA ALA A 155 -16.06 -8.12 -10.50
C ALA A 155 -16.93 -8.03 -11.76
N ASP A 156 -16.41 -7.41 -12.81
CA ASP A 156 -17.02 -7.36 -14.15
C ASP A 156 -17.13 -8.73 -14.86
N LEU A 157 -16.40 -9.74 -14.37
CA LEU A 157 -16.38 -11.09 -14.94
C LEU A 157 -17.26 -12.09 -14.17
N VAL A 158 -17.98 -11.65 -13.14
CA VAL A 158 -18.82 -12.51 -12.30
C VAL A 158 -20.21 -11.89 -12.13
N GLU A 159 -21.25 -12.72 -12.20
CA GLU A 159 -22.64 -12.28 -12.00
C GLU A 159 -23.07 -12.43 -10.53
N ASP A 160 -22.79 -13.60 -9.93
CA ASP A 160 -23.10 -13.91 -8.54
C ASP A 160 -21.81 -14.23 -7.80
N PHE A 161 -21.37 -13.33 -6.92
CA PHE A 161 -20.17 -13.51 -6.11
C PHE A 161 -20.48 -13.44 -4.62
N THR A 162 -20.06 -14.44 -3.87
CA THR A 162 -20.18 -14.46 -2.42
C THR A 162 -18.79 -14.31 -1.79
N PRO A 163 -18.49 -13.17 -1.14
CA PRO A 163 -17.22 -12.96 -0.49
C PRO A 163 -17.06 -13.84 0.74
N THR A 164 -15.83 -14.29 0.99
CA THR A 164 -15.47 -15.09 2.17
C THR A 164 -14.94 -14.25 3.33
N GLN A 165 -14.52 -13.00 3.06
CA GLN A 165 -14.02 -12.07 4.06
C GLN A 165 -14.92 -10.85 4.22
N THR A 166 -14.95 -10.31 5.44
CA THR A 166 -15.61 -9.03 5.78
C THR A 166 -14.70 -8.21 6.70
N PRO A 167 -14.58 -6.89 6.53
CA PRO A 167 -15.16 -6.07 5.46
C PRO A 167 -14.43 -6.27 4.11
N TYR A 168 -15.16 -6.05 3.02
CA TYR A 168 -14.62 -6.19 1.66
C TYR A 168 -15.20 -5.12 0.73
N ALA A 169 -14.55 -4.96 -0.43
CA ALA A 169 -15.11 -4.25 -1.58
C ALA A 169 -15.00 -5.10 -2.85
N LEU A 170 -16.01 -5.00 -3.72
CA LEU A 170 -16.01 -5.56 -5.06
C LEU A 170 -15.62 -4.46 -6.03
N ILE A 171 -14.61 -4.72 -6.87
CA ILE A 171 -14.10 -3.75 -7.83
C ILE A 171 -13.81 -4.39 -9.19
N SER A 172 -13.82 -3.56 -10.23
CA SER A 172 -13.15 -3.87 -11.49
C SER A 172 -12.07 -2.82 -11.73
N ALA A 173 -10.80 -3.20 -11.59
CA ALA A 173 -9.68 -2.28 -11.78
C ALA A 173 -9.57 -1.74 -13.23
N LYS A 174 -10.28 -2.34 -14.18
CA LYS A 174 -10.35 -1.93 -15.60
C LYS A 174 -11.57 -1.07 -15.93
N ALA A 175 -12.51 -0.87 -15.00
CA ALA A 175 -13.68 -0.02 -15.22
C ALA A 175 -13.24 1.46 -15.37
N GLU A 176 -14.03 2.25 -16.08
CA GLU A 176 -13.71 3.66 -16.36
C GLU A 176 -13.64 4.51 -15.08
N ASP A 177 -14.48 4.21 -14.09
CA ASP A 177 -14.57 4.88 -12.79
C ASP A 177 -13.71 4.22 -11.69
N SER A 178 -12.89 3.23 -12.08
CA SER A 178 -12.11 2.43 -11.11
C SER A 178 -11.15 3.26 -10.28
N ARG A 179 -10.59 4.32 -10.85
CA ARG A 179 -9.65 5.20 -10.16
C ARG A 179 -10.31 5.94 -8.99
N GLU A 180 -11.45 6.57 -9.27
CA GLU A 180 -12.23 7.30 -8.29
C GLU A 180 -12.73 6.38 -7.18
N ASN A 181 -13.24 5.21 -7.55
CA ASN A 181 -13.72 4.20 -6.61
C ASN A 181 -12.61 3.68 -5.71
N LEU A 182 -11.44 3.35 -6.28
CA LEU A 182 -10.27 2.90 -5.51
C LEU A 182 -9.75 4.00 -4.57
N GLN A 183 -9.70 5.26 -5.03
CA GLN A 183 -9.30 6.37 -4.19
C GLN A 183 -10.26 6.57 -3.01
N ALA A 184 -11.57 6.49 -3.24
CA ALA A 184 -12.58 6.61 -2.20
C ALA A 184 -12.46 5.49 -1.17
N LEU A 185 -12.32 4.22 -1.60
CA LEU A 185 -12.12 3.07 -0.73
C LEU A 185 -10.86 3.16 0.12
N PHE A 186 -9.76 3.62 -0.48
CA PHE A 186 -8.50 3.79 0.25
C PHE A 186 -8.61 4.90 1.29
N LEU A 187 -9.23 6.03 0.94
CA LEU A 187 -9.44 7.15 1.88
C LEU A 187 -10.33 6.76 3.05
N GLU A 188 -11.44 6.05 2.79
CA GLU A 188 -12.32 5.55 3.83
C GLU A 188 -11.54 4.65 4.79
N LYS A 189 -10.76 3.70 4.25
CA LYS A 189 -9.97 2.79 5.08
C LYS A 189 -8.85 3.50 5.84
N ILE A 190 -8.23 4.53 5.27
CA ILE A 190 -7.22 5.35 5.95
C ILE A 190 -7.86 6.15 7.09
N LYS A 191 -9.06 6.68 6.93
CA LYS A 191 -9.80 7.36 8.00
C LYS A 191 -10.05 6.46 9.20
N ASP A 192 -10.35 5.17 9.00
CA ASP A 192 -10.50 4.19 10.09
C ASP A 192 -9.21 4.02 10.91
N ILE A 193 -8.04 4.21 10.27
CA ILE A 193 -6.72 4.03 10.89
C ILE A 193 -6.22 5.32 11.54
N PHE A 194 -6.59 6.47 10.99
CA PHE A 194 -6.15 7.78 11.46
C PHE A 194 -6.95 8.22 12.68
N GLU A 195 -6.35 9.12 13.46
CA GLU A 195 -7.03 9.80 14.58
C GLU A 195 -7.67 11.10 14.08
N SER A 196 -8.90 11.35 14.51
CA SER A 196 -9.56 12.63 14.22
C SER A 196 -8.90 13.78 14.97
N PHE A 197 -8.91 14.96 14.39
CA PHE A 197 -8.43 16.20 15.04
C PHE A 197 -9.32 17.39 14.72
N THR A 198 -9.27 18.37 15.61
CA THR A 198 -9.78 19.73 15.39
C THR A 198 -8.66 20.71 15.70
N LEU A 199 -8.31 21.54 14.74
CA LEU A 199 -7.17 22.45 14.79
C LEU A 199 -7.63 23.87 14.52
N ARG A 200 -7.27 24.81 15.41
CA ARG A 200 -7.43 26.24 15.16
C ARG A 200 -6.14 26.78 14.56
N VAL A 201 -6.21 27.34 13.37
CA VAL A 201 -5.08 27.86 12.61
C VAL A 201 -5.20 29.38 12.51
N PRO A 202 -4.34 30.16 13.19
CA PRO A 202 -4.26 31.62 12.99
C PRO A 202 -3.89 31.93 11.53
N PHE A 203 -4.39 33.03 10.97
CA PHE A 203 -4.06 33.43 9.58
C PHE A 203 -2.56 33.57 9.36
N SER A 204 -1.80 33.94 10.38
CA SER A 204 -0.33 34.03 10.32
C SER A 204 0.36 32.69 10.05
N LYS A 205 -0.32 31.57 10.31
CA LYS A 205 0.20 30.19 10.13
C LYS A 205 -0.49 29.43 8.98
N SER A 206 -1.43 30.07 8.26
CA SER A 206 -2.19 29.39 7.17
C SER A 206 -1.32 28.81 6.07
N TYR A 207 -0.10 29.37 5.85
CA TYR A 207 0.85 28.82 4.87
C TYR A 207 1.33 27.41 5.18
N LYS A 208 1.24 26.95 6.44
CA LYS A 208 1.61 25.60 6.85
C LYS A 208 0.55 24.54 6.54
N ILE A 209 -0.68 24.97 6.21
CA ILE A 209 -1.79 24.06 5.94
C ILE A 209 -1.45 23.15 4.75
N HIS A 210 -0.76 23.66 3.75
CA HIS A 210 -0.34 22.87 2.60
C HIS A 210 0.56 21.67 2.99
N ASP A 211 1.46 21.87 3.94
CA ASP A 211 2.31 20.78 4.45
C ASP A 211 1.47 19.78 5.26
N LEU A 212 0.47 20.25 6.01
CA LEU A 212 -0.45 19.39 6.75
C LEU A 212 -1.32 18.54 5.78
N GLU A 213 -1.81 19.11 4.69
CA GLU A 213 -2.59 18.40 3.67
C GLU A 213 -1.84 17.21 3.05
N SER A 214 -0.51 17.27 3.03
CA SER A 214 0.31 16.18 2.47
C SER A 214 0.33 14.92 3.35
N VAL A 215 -0.04 15.04 4.63
CA VAL A 215 0.03 13.95 5.64
C VAL A 215 -1.27 13.73 6.41
N ALA A 216 -2.29 14.53 6.15
CA ALA A 216 -3.59 14.49 6.82
C ALA A 216 -4.74 14.55 5.81
N ILE A 217 -5.88 14.02 6.19
CA ILE A 217 -7.14 14.17 5.46
C ILE A 217 -7.89 15.33 6.10
N LEU A 218 -8.06 16.42 5.38
CA LEU A 218 -8.87 17.56 5.85
C LEU A 218 -10.31 17.34 5.40
N GLU A 219 -11.27 17.45 6.34
CA GLU A 219 -12.70 17.27 6.05
C GLU A 219 -13.43 18.58 5.90
N ASP A 220 -13.26 19.49 6.86
CA ASP A 220 -14.01 20.74 6.90
C ASP A 220 -13.08 21.90 7.32
N ARG A 221 -13.43 23.11 6.83
CA ARG A 221 -12.77 24.37 7.16
C ARG A 221 -13.82 25.44 7.45
N ASP A 222 -13.79 25.95 8.67
CA ASP A 222 -14.64 27.05 9.11
C ASP A 222 -13.80 28.31 9.35
N TYR A 223 -14.07 29.38 8.57
CA TYR A 223 -13.34 30.64 8.65
C TYR A 223 -13.93 31.52 9.76
N GLN A 224 -13.07 31.96 10.68
CA GLN A 224 -13.38 32.81 11.81
C GLN A 224 -12.65 34.16 11.68
N GLU A 225 -12.93 35.13 12.59
CA GLU A 225 -12.37 36.48 12.50
C GLU A 225 -10.83 36.52 12.55
N ASP A 226 -10.21 35.62 13.29
CA ASP A 226 -8.74 35.59 13.56
C ASP A 226 -8.00 34.38 12.99
N GLY A 227 -8.68 33.53 12.23
CA GLY A 227 -8.12 32.33 11.66
C GLY A 227 -9.16 31.40 11.06
N GLU A 228 -8.82 30.13 10.99
CA GLU A 228 -9.71 29.06 10.54
C GLU A 228 -9.68 27.87 11.50
N VAL A 229 -10.80 27.17 11.61
CA VAL A 229 -10.91 25.90 12.33
C VAL A 229 -10.97 24.78 11.29
N ILE A 230 -10.04 23.85 11.38
CA ILE A 230 -9.91 22.72 10.46
C ILE A 230 -10.21 21.44 11.22
N THR A 231 -11.08 20.59 10.67
CA THR A 231 -11.30 19.24 11.16
C THR A 231 -10.75 18.22 10.14
N GLY A 232 -10.34 17.06 10.64
CA GLY A 232 -9.82 16.03 9.75
C GLY A 232 -9.27 14.84 10.50
N TYR A 233 -8.44 14.07 9.79
CA TYR A 233 -7.81 12.84 10.29
C TYR A 233 -6.33 12.85 9.98
N ILE A 234 -5.52 12.39 10.93
CA ILE A 234 -4.06 12.35 10.82
C ILE A 234 -3.51 11.05 11.39
N SER A 235 -2.44 10.51 10.80
CA SER A 235 -1.78 9.34 11.35
C SER A 235 -1.12 9.65 12.69
N LYS A 236 -1.12 8.67 13.59
CA LYS A 236 -0.48 8.81 14.92
C LYS A 236 0.97 9.27 14.82
N LYS A 237 1.72 8.79 13.82
CA LYS A 237 3.13 9.16 13.60
C LYS A 237 3.31 10.61 13.15
N ASN A 238 2.28 11.26 12.60
CA ASN A 238 2.32 12.64 12.13
C ASN A 238 1.60 13.64 13.07
N LYS A 239 1.00 13.17 14.16
CA LYS A 239 0.22 13.99 15.08
C LYS A 239 1.00 15.18 15.65
N TRP A 240 2.31 15.05 15.82
CA TRP A 240 3.21 16.11 16.25
C TRP A 240 3.18 17.35 15.34
N ARG A 241 2.84 17.19 14.07
CA ARG A 241 2.71 18.31 13.12
C ARG A 241 1.59 19.27 13.50
N LEU A 242 0.56 18.83 14.22
CA LEU A 242 -0.49 19.69 14.73
C LEU A 242 0.04 20.67 15.78
N GLU A 243 1.11 20.28 16.53
CA GLU A 243 1.74 21.10 17.54
C GLU A 243 2.42 22.33 16.94
N GLU A 244 2.81 22.29 15.66
CA GLU A 244 3.40 23.43 14.95
C GLU A 244 2.47 24.63 14.80
N PHE A 245 1.17 24.42 14.99
CA PHE A 245 0.13 25.45 14.92
C PHE A 245 -0.20 26.04 16.28
N TYR A 246 0.15 25.37 17.38
CA TYR A 246 0.06 25.93 18.72
C TYR A 246 1.26 26.84 18.99
N ASP A 247 1.09 27.85 19.80
CA ASP A 247 2.17 28.77 20.21
C ASP A 247 2.97 28.22 21.40
#